data_eec4c77178051d0fc6cc9d55c76bd8c4
#
_entry.id   eec4c77178051d0fc6cc9d55c76bd8c4
#
_cell.length_a   1.000
_cell.length_b   1.000
_cell.length_c   1.000
_cell.angle_alpha   90.00
_cell.angle_beta   90.00
_cell.angle_gamma   90.00
#
_symmetry.space_group_name_H-M   'P 1'
#
loop_
_entity.id
_entity.type
_entity.pdbx_description
1 polymer ?
#
loop_
_entity_poly.entity_id
_entity_poly.type
_entity_poly.pdbx_seq_one_letter_code
_entity_poly.pdbx_strand_id
1 'polypeptide(L)'
;MKNIFKKIMVTALCASLTVPMLAGCGGGSGASGGVKILYSVCDNEDAFRKNLLAGIQGAAGSGVTVDVKECGNAVNDQVNDIASAEANGYDAIICRLTDAATAGQINAATNLPIIYVNNAPSSSNLKADKYLYVGSNEEQAGQMQVEYALKKLGNPKSMNIIILKGEKGHSATTGRTAAVKKALKDAGVDYNIVFSDYGPQWSPENGKAMLDAFYKTGQTVDAVFSNNDSMAMGAIESMQANGADFSKIPVMGVDATDDGKAAIKAGTMAFTVFQDGNGQGKAAVEAATALAKGGTVANIEGATDDHMYVWVPFEAVDASNVDKY
;
A
#
# COMPACT_ATOMS: atom_id res chain seq x y z
N MET A 1 -72.98 8.44 4.65
CA MET A 1 -73.67 7.55 5.60
C MET A 1 -72.57 7.05 6.56
N LYS A 2 -72.54 7.66 7.73
CA LYS A 2 -72.87 7.06 9.04
C LYS A 2 -72.08 5.73 9.26
N ASN A 3 -71.33 5.50 10.27
CA ASN A 3 -71.20 5.75 11.71
C ASN A 3 -70.06 4.83 12.18
N ILE A 4 -69.43 4.83 13.28
CA ILE A 4 -69.60 5.34 14.65
C ILE A 4 -68.32 4.96 15.45
N PHE A 5 -67.90 5.83 16.30
CA PHE A 5 -66.97 5.70 17.42
C PHE A 5 -67.06 4.41 18.24
N LYS A 6 -65.94 3.91 18.76
CA LYS A 6 -65.85 3.45 20.15
C LYS A 6 -64.50 3.76 20.76
N LYS A 7 -64.51 4.70 21.68
CA LYS A 7 -63.49 4.94 22.68
C LYS A 7 -63.57 3.81 23.72
N ILE A 8 -62.44 3.26 24.12
CA ILE A 8 -62.33 2.58 25.42
C ILE A 8 -61.15 3.23 26.13
N MET A 9 -61.52 3.89 27.20
CA MET A 9 -60.67 4.52 28.24
C MET A 9 -60.44 3.44 29.30
N VAL A 10 -59.20 3.11 29.62
CA VAL A 10 -58.88 2.38 30.84
C VAL A 10 -57.86 3.16 31.62
N THR A 11 -58.28 3.46 32.84
CA THR A 11 -57.69 4.31 33.84
C THR A 11 -56.61 3.58 34.62
N ALA A 12 -55.54 4.27 34.84
CA ALA A 12 -54.61 4.34 35.99
C ALA A 12 -54.47 3.17 36.96
N LEU A 13 -53.25 2.82 37.24
CA LEU A 13 -52.79 2.73 38.65
C LEU A 13 -51.28 3.03 38.77
N CYS A 14 -50.98 4.16 39.41
CA CYS A 14 -49.63 4.51 39.82
C CYS A 14 -49.24 3.61 41.02
N ALA A 15 -48.14 2.86 40.86
CA ALA A 15 -47.40 2.30 42.00
C ALA A 15 -45.96 2.82 41.94
N SER A 16 -45.69 3.82 42.77
CA SER A 16 -44.37 4.36 43.06
C SER A 16 -43.54 3.33 43.83
N LEU A 17 -42.53 2.77 43.21
CA LEU A 17 -41.45 2.04 43.88
C LEU A 17 -40.20 2.88 43.82
N THR A 18 -39.88 3.52 44.92
CA THR A 18 -38.59 4.13 45.21
C THR A 18 -37.57 3.03 45.44
N VAL A 19 -36.56 2.95 44.56
CA VAL A 19 -35.36 2.12 44.74
C VAL A 19 -34.21 3.06 45.11
N PRO A 20 -33.46 2.81 46.19
CA PRO A 20 -32.37 3.70 46.60
C PRO A 20 -31.20 3.63 45.65
N MET A 21 -30.69 4.79 45.23
CA MET A 21 -29.39 4.94 44.61
C MET A 21 -28.29 4.49 45.57
N LEU A 22 -27.67 3.35 45.31
CA LEU A 22 -26.31 3.07 45.78
C LEU A 22 -25.34 3.73 44.82
N ALA A 23 -24.74 4.83 45.27
CA ALA A 23 -23.53 5.35 44.66
C ALA A 23 -22.39 4.37 44.90
N GLY A 24 -22.08 3.58 43.88
CA GLY A 24 -20.89 2.75 43.80
C GLY A 24 -19.86 3.46 42.92
N CYS A 25 -18.97 4.25 43.56
CA CYS A 25 -17.68 4.58 42.94
C CYS A 25 -16.84 3.32 42.88
N GLY A 26 -16.25 3.06 41.72
CA GLY A 26 -15.08 2.20 41.64
C GLY A 26 -15.12 1.17 40.54
N GLY A 27 -14.16 1.21 39.70
CA GLY A 27 -13.76 0.11 38.87
C GLY A 27 -14.03 0.35 37.38
N GLY A 28 -12.98 0.75 36.69
CA GLY A 28 -12.97 0.68 35.22
C GLY A 28 -13.38 -0.70 34.76
N SER A 29 -14.56 -0.84 34.24
CA SER A 29 -14.97 -1.96 33.45
C SER A 29 -14.18 -1.87 32.14
N GLY A 30 -13.08 -2.63 32.04
CA GLY A 30 -12.54 -2.98 30.75
C GLY A 30 -13.68 -3.61 29.97
N ALA A 31 -14.27 -2.84 29.09
CA ALA A 31 -15.18 -3.38 28.11
C ALA A 31 -14.36 -4.39 27.27
N SER A 32 -14.73 -5.64 27.32
CA SER A 32 -14.26 -6.69 26.41
C SER A 32 -14.85 -6.48 25.01
N GLY A 33 -14.90 -5.23 24.55
CA GLY A 33 -15.21 -4.85 23.19
C GLY A 33 -13.98 -5.13 22.33
N GLY A 34 -14.17 -5.77 21.18
CA GLY A 34 -13.10 -5.94 20.22
C GLY A 34 -12.59 -4.59 19.70
N VAL A 35 -11.39 -4.58 19.14
CA VAL A 35 -10.81 -3.41 18.46
C VAL A 35 -11.50 -3.20 17.12
N LYS A 36 -11.94 -1.97 16.84
CA LYS A 36 -12.56 -1.59 15.58
C LYS A 36 -11.63 -0.67 14.79
N ILE A 37 -11.21 -1.11 13.60
CA ILE A 37 -10.24 -0.42 12.74
C ILE A 37 -10.94 0.10 11.50
N LEU A 38 -10.67 1.33 11.11
CA LEU A 38 -11.02 1.87 9.80
C LEU A 38 -9.84 1.64 8.83
N TYR A 39 -10.05 0.93 7.73
CA TYR A 39 -9.12 0.94 6.60
C TYR A 39 -9.61 1.95 5.56
N SER A 40 -8.91 3.08 5.46
CA SER A 40 -9.19 4.16 4.51
C SER A 40 -8.23 4.07 3.32
N VAL A 41 -8.76 3.96 2.12
CA VAL A 41 -8.01 3.72 0.88
C VAL A 41 -8.66 4.45 -0.29
N CYS A 42 -7.91 4.76 -1.35
CA CYS A 42 -8.50 5.32 -2.58
C CYS A 42 -9.40 4.29 -3.28
N ASP A 43 -8.87 3.11 -3.57
CA ASP A 43 -9.53 1.93 -4.15
C ASP A 43 -8.67 0.69 -3.87
N ASN A 44 -9.19 -0.50 -4.19
CA ASN A 44 -8.49 -1.77 -4.08
C ASN A 44 -8.41 -2.49 -5.44
N GLU A 45 -8.23 -1.76 -6.53
CA GLU A 45 -8.31 -2.33 -7.88
C GLU A 45 -6.98 -2.90 -8.38
N ASP A 46 -5.83 -2.32 -8.02
CA ASP A 46 -4.54 -2.86 -8.46
C ASP A 46 -4.16 -4.16 -7.72
N ALA A 47 -3.28 -4.95 -8.34
CA ALA A 47 -2.90 -6.27 -7.85
C ALA A 47 -2.28 -6.22 -6.44
N PHE A 48 -1.41 -5.23 -6.16
CA PHE A 48 -0.79 -5.10 -4.84
C PHE A 48 -1.81 -4.71 -3.77
N ARG A 49 -2.70 -3.73 -4.04
CA ARG A 49 -3.74 -3.31 -3.08
C ARG A 49 -4.73 -4.42 -2.77
N LYS A 50 -5.05 -5.31 -3.74
CA LYS A 50 -5.84 -6.53 -3.47
C LYS A 50 -5.16 -7.45 -2.46
N ASN A 51 -3.86 -7.69 -2.61
CA ASN A 51 -3.09 -8.52 -1.68
C ASN A 51 -2.98 -7.85 -0.29
N LEU A 52 -2.77 -6.54 -0.22
CA LEU A 52 -2.76 -5.77 1.02
C LEU A 52 -4.11 -5.88 1.75
N LEU A 53 -5.22 -5.68 1.04
CA LEU A 53 -6.57 -5.84 1.59
C LEU A 53 -6.82 -7.27 2.09
N ALA A 54 -6.41 -8.29 1.33
CA ALA A 54 -6.52 -9.68 1.75
C ALA A 54 -5.75 -9.95 3.06
N GLY A 55 -4.53 -9.40 3.18
CA GLY A 55 -3.74 -9.47 4.41
C GLY A 55 -4.41 -8.78 5.59
N ILE A 56 -4.97 -7.58 5.39
CA ILE A 56 -5.74 -6.84 6.41
C ILE A 56 -6.96 -7.65 6.86
N GLN A 57 -7.76 -8.15 5.92
CA GLN A 57 -8.96 -8.93 6.23
C GLN A 57 -8.63 -10.28 6.88
N GLY A 58 -7.56 -10.94 6.40
CA GLY A 58 -7.10 -12.21 6.96
C GLY A 58 -6.55 -12.10 8.38
N ALA A 59 -6.00 -10.95 8.76
CA ALA A 59 -5.52 -10.65 10.11
C ALA A 59 -6.64 -10.18 11.06
N ALA A 60 -7.79 -9.77 10.54
CA ALA A 60 -8.99 -9.48 11.32
C ALA A 60 -9.48 -10.80 11.94
N GLY A 61 -9.25 -10.98 13.23
CA GLY A 61 -9.55 -12.21 13.97
C GLY A 61 -10.54 -11.97 15.08
N SER A 62 -10.68 -12.95 15.97
CA SER A 62 -11.54 -12.85 17.17
C SER A 62 -11.19 -11.57 17.97
N GLY A 63 -12.14 -10.64 18.04
CA GLY A 63 -11.99 -9.38 18.77
C GLY A 63 -11.32 -8.24 17.97
N VAL A 64 -11.14 -8.38 16.65
CA VAL A 64 -10.72 -7.29 15.76
C VAL A 64 -11.65 -7.22 14.55
N THR A 65 -12.24 -6.07 14.29
CA THR A 65 -13.04 -5.81 13.09
C THR A 65 -12.38 -4.72 12.26
N VAL A 66 -12.40 -4.87 10.94
CA VAL A 66 -11.88 -3.89 9.99
C VAL A 66 -12.99 -3.52 9.02
N ASP A 67 -13.38 -2.25 9.04
CA ASP A 67 -14.28 -1.69 8.04
C ASP A 67 -13.46 -1.00 6.94
N VAL A 68 -13.73 -1.34 5.70
CA VAL A 68 -13.04 -0.77 4.53
C VAL A 68 -13.84 0.41 3.99
N LYS A 69 -13.18 1.54 3.77
CA LYS A 69 -13.78 2.72 3.18
C LYS A 69 -12.95 3.22 2.01
N GLU A 70 -13.52 3.16 0.82
CA GLU A 70 -12.91 3.65 -0.40
C GLU A 70 -13.37 5.08 -0.67
N CYS A 71 -12.42 6.00 -0.85
CA CYS A 71 -12.69 7.41 -1.14
C CYS A 71 -12.44 7.79 -2.61
N GLY A 72 -12.09 6.83 -3.47
CA GLY A 72 -11.61 7.12 -4.81
C GLY A 72 -10.36 8.02 -4.73
N ASN A 73 -10.23 8.93 -5.66
CA ASN A 73 -9.14 9.92 -5.63
C ASN A 73 -9.55 11.24 -4.94
N ALA A 74 -10.59 11.22 -4.11
CA ALA A 74 -11.14 12.40 -3.42
C ALA A 74 -10.44 12.59 -2.06
N VAL A 75 -9.37 13.38 -2.03
CA VAL A 75 -8.62 13.71 -0.80
C VAL A 75 -9.52 14.23 0.32
N ASN A 76 -10.47 15.12 -0.01
CA ASN A 76 -11.36 15.70 1.00
C ASN A 76 -12.28 14.66 1.62
N ASP A 77 -12.73 13.66 0.84
CA ASP A 77 -13.56 12.58 1.36
C ASP A 77 -12.74 11.69 2.32
N GLN A 78 -11.47 11.38 1.97
CA GLN A 78 -10.58 10.67 2.87
C GLN A 78 -10.38 11.40 4.20
N VAL A 79 -10.16 12.73 4.17
CA VAL A 79 -10.00 13.55 5.38
C VAL A 79 -11.27 13.54 6.22
N ASN A 80 -12.45 13.70 5.59
CA ASN A 80 -13.75 13.70 6.29
C ASN A 80 -14.05 12.35 6.95
N ASP A 81 -13.73 11.25 6.25
CA ASP A 81 -13.91 9.90 6.75
C ASP A 81 -13.06 9.66 8.01
N ILE A 82 -11.81 10.08 7.96
CA ILE A 82 -10.87 9.98 9.10
C ILE A 82 -11.28 10.90 10.24
N ALA A 83 -11.72 12.13 9.95
CA ALA A 83 -12.19 13.06 10.98
C ALA A 83 -13.41 12.53 11.74
N SER A 84 -14.27 11.75 11.09
CA SER A 84 -15.46 11.16 11.71
C SER A 84 -15.18 9.81 12.39
N ALA A 85 -13.99 9.23 12.24
CA ALA A 85 -13.71 7.86 12.67
C ALA A 85 -13.89 7.65 14.18
N GLU A 86 -13.37 8.57 15.02
CA GLU A 86 -13.49 8.47 16.47
C GLU A 86 -14.97 8.50 16.93
N ALA A 87 -15.77 9.40 16.36
CA ALA A 87 -17.21 9.50 16.64
C ALA A 87 -17.99 8.26 16.13
N ASN A 88 -17.50 7.57 15.14
CA ASN A 88 -18.06 6.32 14.62
C ASN A 88 -17.58 5.06 15.37
N GLY A 89 -16.85 5.26 16.48
CA GLY A 89 -16.42 4.19 17.37
C GLY A 89 -15.26 3.35 16.84
N TYR A 90 -14.41 3.91 15.97
CA TYR A 90 -13.14 3.28 15.61
C TYR A 90 -12.08 3.56 16.68
N ASP A 91 -11.18 2.60 16.87
CA ASP A 91 -10.09 2.66 17.86
C ASP A 91 -8.74 2.97 17.21
N ALA A 92 -8.58 2.67 15.91
CA ALA A 92 -7.39 2.93 15.12
C ALA A 92 -7.74 3.05 13.63
N ILE A 93 -6.80 3.60 12.87
CA ILE A 93 -6.93 3.78 11.43
C ILE A 93 -5.75 3.13 10.71
N ILE A 94 -6.01 2.33 9.67
CA ILE A 94 -5.05 1.97 8.64
C ILE A 94 -5.34 2.89 7.46
N CYS A 95 -4.35 3.60 6.95
CA CYS A 95 -4.54 4.61 5.91
C CYS A 95 -3.56 4.44 4.75
N ARG A 96 -4.09 4.13 3.56
CA ARG A 96 -3.35 4.36 2.32
C ARG A 96 -3.67 5.78 1.84
N LEU A 97 -2.72 6.69 1.99
CA LEU A 97 -2.90 8.09 1.57
C LEU A 97 -3.22 8.18 0.08
N THR A 98 -4.29 8.89 -0.27
CA THR A 98 -4.60 9.26 -1.66
C THR A 98 -3.50 10.18 -2.21
N ASP A 99 -3.06 11.15 -1.40
CA ASP A 99 -1.91 12.00 -1.66
C ASP A 99 -1.00 12.03 -0.42
N ALA A 100 0.27 11.65 -0.57
CA ALA A 100 1.23 11.62 0.53
C ALA A 100 1.44 12.99 1.19
N ALA A 101 1.22 14.08 0.46
CA ALA A 101 1.34 15.44 0.98
C ALA A 101 0.26 15.79 2.02
N THR A 102 -0.85 15.05 2.06
CA THR A 102 -1.98 15.30 2.97
C THR A 102 -1.81 14.71 4.37
N ALA A 103 -0.73 13.98 4.63
CA ALA A 103 -0.52 13.29 5.90
C ALA A 103 -0.61 14.23 7.13
N GLY A 104 -0.09 15.45 7.04
CA GLY A 104 -0.23 16.45 8.12
C GLY A 104 -1.69 16.82 8.39
N GLN A 105 -2.52 16.94 7.36
CA GLN A 105 -3.94 17.21 7.48
C GLN A 105 -4.68 16.00 8.08
N ILE A 106 -4.34 14.80 7.64
CA ILE A 106 -4.88 13.53 8.18
C ILE A 106 -4.54 13.38 9.66
N ASN A 107 -3.27 13.63 10.06
CA ASN A 107 -2.87 13.59 11.47
C ASN A 107 -3.62 14.60 12.35
N ALA A 108 -3.96 15.75 11.80
CA ALA A 108 -4.70 16.79 12.54
C ALA A 108 -6.22 16.51 12.62
N ALA A 109 -6.75 15.61 11.79
CA ALA A 109 -8.17 15.33 11.69
C ALA A 109 -8.69 14.41 12.80
N THR A 110 -7.83 13.67 13.52
CA THR A 110 -8.23 12.69 14.53
C THR A 110 -7.20 12.53 15.63
N ASN A 111 -7.64 12.06 16.80
CA ASN A 111 -6.76 11.64 17.91
C ASN A 111 -6.40 10.16 17.85
N LEU A 112 -7.00 9.37 16.97
CA LEU A 112 -6.72 7.94 16.85
C LEU A 112 -5.30 7.68 16.35
N PRO A 113 -4.68 6.54 16.69
CA PRO A 113 -3.45 6.10 16.05
C PRO A 113 -3.69 5.81 14.57
N ILE A 114 -2.71 6.16 13.72
CA ILE A 114 -2.78 5.95 12.27
C ILE A 114 -1.59 5.13 11.80
N ILE A 115 -1.88 4.05 11.14
CA ILE A 115 -0.92 3.17 10.47
C ILE A 115 -1.00 3.45 8.98
N TYR A 116 -0.02 4.17 8.46
CA TYR A 116 0.10 4.40 7.03
C TYR A 116 0.62 3.15 6.32
N VAL A 117 0.07 2.85 5.17
CA VAL A 117 0.46 1.69 4.34
C VAL A 117 0.62 2.09 2.88
N ASN A 118 1.45 1.39 2.12
CA ASN A 118 1.65 1.50 0.66
C ASN A 118 2.15 2.89 0.20
N ASN A 119 1.45 3.99 0.45
CA ASN A 119 1.89 5.34 0.10
C ASN A 119 2.39 6.06 1.36
N ALA A 120 3.72 6.05 1.58
CA ALA A 120 4.34 6.58 2.77
C ALA A 120 4.26 8.11 2.85
N PRO A 121 3.91 8.67 4.01
CA PRO A 121 4.07 10.11 4.26
C PRO A 121 5.55 10.50 4.40
N SER A 122 5.83 11.81 4.37
CA SER A 122 7.13 12.31 4.82
C SER A 122 7.41 11.88 6.28
N SER A 123 8.66 11.53 6.61
CA SER A 123 9.07 11.15 7.97
C SER A 123 8.72 12.19 9.02
N SER A 124 8.67 13.48 8.64
CA SER A 124 8.23 14.56 9.53
C SER A 124 6.77 14.47 9.99
N ASN A 125 5.94 13.67 9.33
CA ASN A 125 4.55 13.40 9.70
C ASN A 125 4.40 12.11 10.52
N LEU A 126 5.49 11.37 10.75
CA LEU A 126 5.48 10.20 11.61
C LEU A 126 5.74 10.58 13.06
N LYS A 127 5.22 9.77 13.97
CA LYS A 127 5.39 9.93 15.41
C LYS A 127 5.36 8.54 16.07
N ALA A 128 6.38 8.24 16.85
CA ALA A 128 6.53 6.98 17.58
C ALA A 128 5.21 6.55 18.25
N ASP A 129 4.81 5.31 18.03
CA ASP A 129 3.62 4.67 18.60
C ASP A 129 2.30 5.49 18.42
N LYS A 130 2.23 6.32 17.40
CA LYS A 130 1.04 7.13 17.10
C LYS A 130 0.72 7.22 15.62
N TYR A 131 1.67 7.68 14.82
CA TYR A 131 1.60 7.78 13.35
C TYR A 131 2.79 7.07 12.76
N LEU A 132 2.61 5.86 12.28
CA LEU A 132 3.71 5.03 11.80
C LEU A 132 3.43 4.50 10.39
N TYR A 133 4.47 4.03 9.73
CA TYR A 133 4.38 3.45 8.40
C TYR A 133 4.69 1.95 8.45
N VAL A 134 3.80 1.15 7.89
CA VAL A 134 4.02 -0.28 7.64
C VAL A 134 4.17 -0.47 6.13
N GLY A 135 5.29 -1.03 5.70
CA GLY A 135 5.57 -1.23 4.28
C GLY A 135 6.96 -1.77 4.03
N SER A 136 7.42 -1.70 2.81
CA SER A 136 8.77 -2.10 2.42
C SER A 136 9.66 -0.88 2.14
N ASN A 137 10.99 -1.05 2.25
CA ASN A 137 11.92 0.03 1.94
C ASN A 137 12.16 0.11 0.43
N GLU A 138 11.59 1.10 -0.21
CA GLU A 138 11.60 1.29 -1.67
C GLU A 138 13.01 1.44 -2.27
N GLU A 139 14.01 1.84 -1.47
CA GLU A 139 15.40 1.89 -1.92
C GLU A 139 15.93 0.50 -2.28
N GLN A 140 15.54 -0.53 -1.53
CA GLN A 140 15.95 -1.90 -1.79
C GLN A 140 15.42 -2.43 -3.12
N ALA A 141 14.17 -2.08 -3.50
CA ALA A 141 13.59 -2.55 -4.74
C ALA A 141 14.38 -2.10 -5.98
N GLY A 142 14.69 -0.81 -6.08
CA GLY A 142 15.49 -0.29 -7.19
C GLY A 142 16.93 -0.81 -7.19
N GLN A 143 17.52 -1.02 -6.02
CA GLN A 143 18.85 -1.63 -5.89
C GLN A 143 18.83 -3.08 -6.44
N MET A 144 17.88 -3.92 -6.01
CA MET A 144 17.75 -5.31 -6.50
C MET A 144 17.54 -5.38 -8.01
N GLN A 145 16.71 -4.48 -8.58
CA GLN A 145 16.52 -4.40 -10.03
C GLN A 145 17.85 -4.11 -10.76
N VAL A 146 18.64 -3.15 -10.27
CA VAL A 146 19.91 -2.77 -10.89
C VAL A 146 20.94 -3.88 -10.74
N GLU A 147 21.08 -4.48 -9.57
CA GLU A 147 22.00 -5.60 -9.34
C GLU A 147 21.71 -6.76 -10.31
N TYR A 148 20.44 -7.10 -10.49
CA TYR A 148 20.05 -8.13 -11.44
C TYR A 148 20.37 -7.72 -12.89
N ALA A 149 20.01 -6.51 -13.31
CA ALA A 149 20.23 -6.02 -14.67
C ALA A 149 21.74 -6.00 -15.02
N LEU A 150 22.58 -5.49 -14.13
CA LEU A 150 24.02 -5.44 -14.34
C LEU A 150 24.62 -6.84 -14.48
N LYS A 151 24.25 -7.77 -13.61
CA LYS A 151 24.69 -9.17 -13.69
C LYS A 151 24.24 -9.82 -15.01
N LYS A 152 22.98 -9.61 -15.41
CA LYS A 152 22.39 -10.17 -16.63
C LYS A 152 23.09 -9.66 -17.88
N LEU A 153 23.50 -8.39 -17.90
CA LEU A 153 24.12 -7.72 -19.04
C LEU A 153 25.67 -7.77 -19.02
N GLY A 154 26.27 -8.49 -18.06
CA GLY A 154 27.73 -8.65 -17.98
C GLY A 154 28.47 -7.41 -17.47
N ASN A 155 27.85 -6.62 -16.59
CA ASN A 155 28.39 -5.42 -15.95
C ASN A 155 28.90 -4.36 -16.97
N PRO A 156 28.01 -3.85 -17.83
CA PRO A 156 28.36 -2.86 -18.84
C PRO A 156 28.87 -1.56 -18.19
N LYS A 157 29.72 -0.83 -18.92
CA LYS A 157 30.23 0.49 -18.49
C LYS A 157 29.22 1.63 -18.72
N SER A 158 28.31 1.41 -19.67
CA SER A 158 27.26 2.39 -20.03
C SER A 158 26.00 1.67 -20.47
N MET A 159 24.81 2.29 -20.25
CA MET A 159 23.51 1.74 -20.61
C MET A 159 22.53 2.84 -21.04
N ASN A 160 21.72 2.53 -22.04
CA ASN A 160 20.49 3.25 -22.33
C ASN A 160 19.33 2.59 -21.58
N ILE A 161 18.64 3.30 -20.71
CA ILE A 161 17.59 2.73 -19.88
C ILE A 161 16.25 3.42 -20.08
N ILE A 162 15.18 2.65 -19.87
CA ILE A 162 13.82 3.19 -19.68
C ILE A 162 13.46 3.04 -18.22
N ILE A 163 12.81 4.07 -17.64
CA ILE A 163 12.20 3.99 -16.30
C ILE A 163 10.70 4.27 -16.45
N LEU A 164 9.88 3.24 -16.21
CA LEU A 164 8.43 3.38 -16.15
C LEU A 164 8.06 3.74 -14.72
N LYS A 165 7.65 5.00 -14.55
CA LYS A 165 7.31 5.54 -13.22
C LYS A 165 5.82 5.32 -12.93
N GLY A 166 5.48 4.97 -11.71
CA GLY A 166 4.10 4.91 -11.22
C GLY A 166 3.46 6.29 -11.05
N GLU A 167 2.45 6.39 -10.22
CA GLU A 167 1.74 7.64 -9.96
C GLU A 167 2.68 8.75 -9.49
N LYS A 168 2.47 9.94 -10.04
CA LYS A 168 3.24 11.13 -9.65
C LYS A 168 2.92 11.51 -8.19
N GLY A 169 3.94 11.68 -7.36
CA GLY A 169 3.79 12.01 -5.94
C GLY A 169 3.68 10.80 -5.02
N HIS A 170 3.52 9.59 -5.55
CA HIS A 170 3.52 8.37 -4.75
C HIS A 170 4.93 8.05 -4.23
N SER A 171 5.03 7.65 -2.95
CA SER A 171 6.32 7.38 -2.29
C SER A 171 7.11 6.27 -2.98
N ALA A 172 6.47 5.18 -3.41
CA ALA A 172 7.10 4.10 -4.13
C ALA A 172 7.65 4.55 -5.50
N THR A 173 6.91 5.38 -6.23
CA THR A 173 7.38 5.95 -7.51
C THR A 173 8.67 6.74 -7.30
N THR A 174 8.69 7.59 -6.29
CA THR A 174 9.86 8.42 -5.96
C THR A 174 11.04 7.56 -5.48
N GLY A 175 10.78 6.65 -4.54
CA GLY A 175 11.81 5.80 -3.93
C GLY A 175 12.44 4.84 -4.94
N ARG A 176 11.63 4.03 -5.64
CA ARG A 176 12.12 3.05 -6.65
C ARG A 176 12.89 3.73 -7.78
N THR A 177 12.36 4.84 -8.31
CA THR A 177 13.05 5.61 -9.36
C THR A 177 14.38 6.21 -8.90
N ALA A 178 14.43 6.76 -7.70
CA ALA A 178 15.65 7.31 -7.12
C ALA A 178 16.68 6.19 -6.84
N ALA A 179 16.22 5.05 -6.35
CA ALA A 179 17.06 3.89 -6.04
C ALA A 179 17.72 3.31 -7.29
N VAL A 180 17.00 3.16 -8.41
CA VAL A 180 17.59 2.73 -9.69
C VAL A 180 18.72 3.68 -10.11
N LYS A 181 18.47 4.99 -10.08
CA LYS A 181 19.48 6.00 -10.45
C LYS A 181 20.70 5.95 -9.53
N LYS A 182 20.45 5.84 -8.22
CA LYS A 182 21.51 5.77 -7.20
C LYS A 182 22.34 4.50 -7.39
N ALA A 183 21.71 3.35 -7.53
CA ALA A 183 22.40 2.07 -7.66
C ALA A 183 23.27 1.99 -8.93
N LEU A 184 22.80 2.50 -10.07
CA LEU A 184 23.62 2.61 -11.29
C LEU A 184 24.82 3.51 -11.08
N LYS A 185 24.64 4.66 -10.43
CA LYS A 185 25.74 5.59 -10.11
C LYS A 185 26.76 4.96 -9.15
N ASP A 186 26.28 4.32 -8.10
CA ASP A 186 27.14 3.66 -7.09
C ASP A 186 27.94 2.50 -7.70
N ALA A 187 27.38 1.81 -8.70
CA ALA A 187 28.06 0.78 -9.50
C ALA A 187 29.05 1.35 -10.52
N GLY A 188 29.16 2.69 -10.66
CA GLY A 188 30.04 3.35 -11.63
C GLY A 188 29.63 3.14 -13.08
N VAL A 189 28.34 2.97 -13.34
CA VAL A 189 27.77 2.79 -14.68
C VAL A 189 27.29 4.15 -15.21
N ASP A 190 27.79 4.57 -16.35
CA ASP A 190 27.22 5.71 -17.08
C ASP A 190 25.89 5.27 -17.71
N TYR A 191 24.84 6.03 -17.45
CA TYR A 191 23.53 5.69 -18.00
C TYR A 191 22.83 6.89 -18.64
N ASN A 192 22.10 6.60 -19.70
CA ASN A 192 21.23 7.56 -20.37
C ASN A 192 19.77 7.10 -20.24
N ILE A 193 18.90 7.95 -19.68
CA ILE A 193 17.47 7.67 -19.64
C ILE A 193 16.88 8.09 -20.99
N VAL A 194 16.71 7.12 -21.89
CA VAL A 194 16.19 7.37 -23.23
C VAL A 194 14.68 7.58 -23.26
N PHE A 195 13.99 7.11 -22.23
CA PHE A 195 12.55 7.37 -22.01
C PHE A 195 12.17 7.24 -20.55
N SER A 196 11.29 8.10 -20.07
CA SER A 196 10.69 7.96 -18.74
C SER A 196 9.44 8.83 -18.64
N ASP A 197 8.33 8.25 -18.18
CA ASP A 197 7.09 8.99 -17.91
C ASP A 197 6.34 8.38 -16.73
N TYR A 198 5.29 9.07 -16.27
CA TYR A 198 4.42 8.64 -15.17
C TYR A 198 3.22 7.87 -15.71
N GLY A 199 2.90 6.72 -15.09
CA GLY A 199 1.69 5.92 -15.34
C GLY A 199 0.69 6.09 -14.20
N PRO A 200 -0.36 6.93 -14.37
CA PRO A 200 -1.43 7.00 -13.39
C PRO A 200 -2.07 5.62 -13.20
N GLN A 201 -2.52 5.32 -11.97
CA GLN A 201 -3.14 4.05 -11.61
C GLN A 201 -2.25 2.80 -11.79
N TRP A 202 -0.96 2.96 -12.07
CA TRP A 202 0.00 1.85 -12.19
C TRP A 202 -0.35 0.80 -13.26
N SER A 203 -1.14 1.19 -14.27
CA SER A 203 -1.82 0.24 -15.16
C SER A 203 -0.96 -0.27 -16.31
N PRO A 204 -1.26 -1.47 -16.87
CA PRO A 204 -0.57 -2.00 -18.04
C PRO A 204 -0.75 -1.11 -19.27
N GLU A 205 -1.91 -0.46 -19.45
CA GLU A 205 -2.18 0.43 -20.57
C GLU A 205 -1.18 1.59 -20.62
N ASN A 206 -0.81 2.13 -19.43
CA ASN A 206 0.20 3.17 -19.34
C ASN A 206 1.58 2.65 -19.72
N GLY A 207 1.98 1.47 -19.24
CA GLY A 207 3.25 0.84 -19.61
C GLY A 207 3.35 0.62 -21.10
N LYS A 208 2.27 0.11 -21.72
CA LYS A 208 2.19 -0.06 -23.18
C LYS A 208 2.32 1.26 -23.93
N ALA A 209 1.53 2.27 -23.54
CA ALA A 209 1.56 3.57 -24.21
C ALA A 209 2.94 4.25 -24.14
N MET A 210 3.66 4.09 -23.01
CA MET A 210 5.02 4.59 -22.84
C MET A 210 5.98 3.91 -23.81
N LEU A 211 5.94 2.59 -23.96
CA LEU A 211 6.81 1.88 -24.88
C LEU A 211 6.43 2.13 -26.34
N ASP A 212 5.12 2.23 -26.66
CA ASP A 212 4.67 2.63 -28.00
C ASP A 212 5.17 4.03 -28.39
N ALA A 213 5.25 4.95 -27.42
CA ALA A 213 5.83 6.28 -27.61
C ALA A 213 7.36 6.22 -27.79
N PHE A 214 8.03 5.41 -26.96
CA PHE A 214 9.49 5.20 -27.08
C PHE A 214 9.90 4.66 -28.45
N TYR A 215 9.23 3.63 -28.97
CA TYR A 215 9.58 3.05 -30.27
C TYR A 215 9.45 4.04 -31.44
N LYS A 216 8.58 5.04 -31.33
CA LYS A 216 8.49 6.13 -32.34
C LYS A 216 9.72 7.03 -32.37
N THR A 217 10.55 7.00 -31.33
CA THR A 217 11.81 7.81 -31.30
C THR A 217 12.92 7.20 -32.12
N GLY A 218 12.84 5.90 -32.48
CA GLY A 218 13.90 5.16 -33.14
C GLY A 218 15.16 4.93 -32.30
N GLN A 219 15.12 5.23 -31.00
CA GLN A 219 16.24 5.00 -30.09
C GLN A 219 16.34 3.51 -29.68
N THR A 220 17.49 3.11 -29.16
CA THR A 220 17.73 1.78 -28.60
C THR A 220 17.72 1.82 -27.06
N VAL A 221 17.40 0.68 -26.45
CA VAL A 221 17.38 0.51 -24.99
C VAL A 221 18.09 -0.78 -24.61
N ASP A 222 18.80 -0.77 -23.49
CA ASP A 222 19.52 -1.93 -22.95
C ASP A 222 18.76 -2.60 -21.81
N ALA A 223 17.95 -1.84 -21.03
CA ALA A 223 17.14 -2.37 -19.93
C ALA A 223 15.91 -1.50 -19.64
N VAL A 224 14.83 -2.14 -19.20
CA VAL A 224 13.59 -1.48 -18.77
C VAL A 224 13.39 -1.69 -17.26
N PHE A 225 13.38 -0.61 -16.50
CA PHE A 225 13.09 -0.58 -15.07
C PHE A 225 11.66 -0.09 -14.87
N SER A 226 10.75 -0.99 -14.50
CA SER A 226 9.39 -0.61 -14.17
C SER A 226 9.21 -0.49 -12.67
N ASN A 227 8.48 0.53 -12.24
CA ASN A 227 8.17 0.69 -10.81
C ASN A 227 7.16 -0.36 -10.31
N ASN A 228 6.43 -1.06 -11.20
CA ASN A 228 5.62 -2.22 -10.83
C ASN A 228 5.51 -3.24 -11.99
N ASP A 229 4.96 -4.42 -11.70
CA ASP A 229 4.77 -5.49 -12.68
C ASP A 229 3.69 -5.14 -13.71
N SER A 230 2.58 -4.50 -13.30
CA SER A 230 1.48 -4.22 -14.22
C SER A 230 1.93 -3.33 -15.39
N MET A 231 2.68 -2.26 -15.13
CA MET A 231 3.25 -1.43 -16.21
C MET A 231 4.32 -2.19 -17.01
N ALA A 232 5.11 -3.06 -16.35
CA ALA A 232 6.07 -3.92 -17.04
C ALA A 232 5.36 -4.86 -18.03
N MET A 233 4.19 -5.43 -17.66
CA MET A 233 3.39 -6.27 -18.57
C MET A 233 2.93 -5.50 -19.80
N GLY A 234 2.45 -4.28 -19.65
CA GLY A 234 2.08 -3.43 -20.78
C GLY A 234 3.29 -3.09 -21.66
N ALA A 235 4.44 -2.80 -21.03
CA ALA A 235 5.69 -2.57 -21.75
C ALA A 235 6.10 -3.81 -22.58
N ILE A 236 6.01 -5.01 -21.99
CA ILE A 236 6.31 -6.29 -22.66
C ILE A 236 5.40 -6.48 -23.89
N GLU A 237 4.10 -6.16 -23.79
CA GLU A 237 3.18 -6.24 -24.93
C GLU A 237 3.66 -5.35 -26.10
N SER A 238 4.02 -4.10 -25.84
CA SER A 238 4.57 -3.19 -26.86
C SER A 238 5.92 -3.70 -27.41
N MET A 239 6.80 -4.20 -26.54
CA MET A 239 8.10 -4.75 -26.92
C MET A 239 7.95 -5.98 -27.85
N GLN A 240 7.01 -6.89 -27.56
CA GLN A 240 6.68 -8.04 -28.40
C GLN A 240 6.19 -7.60 -29.77
N ALA A 241 5.29 -6.63 -29.82
CA ALA A 241 4.76 -6.07 -31.07
C ALA A 241 5.86 -5.44 -31.95
N ASN A 242 6.95 -4.97 -31.34
CA ASN A 242 8.09 -4.38 -32.02
C ASN A 242 9.28 -5.35 -32.20
N GLY A 243 9.11 -6.65 -31.92
CA GLY A 243 10.11 -7.69 -32.17
C GLY A 243 11.33 -7.61 -31.23
N ALA A 244 11.16 -7.12 -30.00
CA ALA A 244 12.25 -7.02 -29.03
C ALA A 244 12.79 -8.39 -28.61
N ASP A 245 14.11 -8.48 -28.45
CA ASP A 245 14.81 -9.67 -27.95
C ASP A 245 14.96 -9.59 -26.41
N PHE A 246 14.07 -10.25 -25.68
CA PHE A 246 14.08 -10.26 -24.20
C PHE A 246 15.33 -10.94 -23.60
N SER A 247 16.08 -11.71 -24.37
CA SER A 247 17.36 -12.26 -23.91
C SER A 247 18.44 -11.17 -23.77
N LYS A 248 18.28 -10.07 -24.51
CA LYS A 248 19.21 -8.93 -24.56
C LYS A 248 18.70 -7.70 -23.82
N ILE A 249 17.37 -7.53 -23.75
CA ILE A 249 16.75 -6.35 -23.13
C ILE A 249 15.92 -6.83 -21.93
N PRO A 250 16.54 -6.97 -20.74
CA PRO A 250 15.80 -7.38 -19.55
C PRO A 250 14.77 -6.34 -19.13
N VAL A 251 13.58 -6.83 -18.79
CA VAL A 251 12.51 -6.05 -18.18
C VAL A 251 12.43 -6.44 -16.71
N MET A 252 12.50 -5.46 -15.82
CA MET A 252 12.39 -5.64 -14.36
C MET A 252 11.12 -4.99 -13.84
N GLY A 253 10.41 -5.68 -12.95
CA GLY A 253 9.22 -5.23 -12.27
C GLY A 253 9.37 -5.15 -10.74
N VAL A 254 8.27 -4.89 -10.06
CA VAL A 254 8.09 -4.98 -8.61
C VAL A 254 6.67 -5.48 -8.36
N ASP A 255 6.45 -6.26 -7.33
CA ASP A 255 5.27 -6.83 -6.71
C ASP A 255 5.24 -8.36 -6.76
N ALA A 256 5.87 -9.00 -7.73
CA ALA A 256 5.77 -10.43 -8.05
C ALA A 256 4.29 -10.87 -8.20
N THR A 257 3.53 -10.11 -8.97
CA THR A 257 2.14 -10.45 -9.30
C THR A 257 2.05 -11.78 -10.06
N ASP A 258 0.87 -12.40 -10.10
CA ASP A 258 0.68 -13.66 -10.85
C ASP A 258 1.06 -13.49 -12.33
N ASP A 259 0.70 -12.36 -12.94
CA ASP A 259 1.09 -12.06 -14.33
C ASP A 259 2.60 -11.83 -14.46
N GLY A 260 3.23 -11.13 -13.52
CA GLY A 260 4.68 -10.92 -13.46
C GLY A 260 5.44 -12.26 -13.34
N LYS A 261 4.99 -13.14 -12.43
CA LYS A 261 5.54 -14.50 -12.27
C LYS A 261 5.37 -15.34 -13.53
N ALA A 262 4.20 -15.28 -14.19
CA ALA A 262 3.96 -15.96 -15.45
C ALA A 262 4.89 -15.43 -16.56
N ALA A 263 5.12 -14.12 -16.63
CA ALA A 263 6.03 -13.50 -17.58
C ALA A 263 7.50 -13.89 -17.34
N ILE A 264 7.93 -14.06 -16.08
CA ILE A 264 9.25 -14.59 -15.74
C ILE A 264 9.39 -16.03 -16.24
N LYS A 265 8.40 -16.89 -15.99
CA LYS A 265 8.37 -18.27 -16.48
C LYS A 265 8.39 -18.36 -18.00
N ALA A 266 7.75 -17.43 -18.69
CA ALA A 266 7.74 -17.30 -20.14
C ALA A 266 9.04 -16.67 -20.70
N GLY A 267 9.91 -16.09 -19.86
CA GLY A 267 11.15 -15.44 -20.27
C GLY A 267 10.98 -14.05 -20.89
N THR A 268 9.79 -13.43 -20.78
CA THR A 268 9.52 -12.07 -21.28
C THR A 268 9.78 -11.00 -20.23
N MET A 269 9.65 -11.33 -18.94
CA MET A 269 10.16 -10.55 -17.82
C MET A 269 11.39 -11.25 -17.25
N ALA A 270 12.43 -10.50 -16.93
CA ALA A 270 13.68 -11.07 -16.44
C ALA A 270 13.72 -11.18 -14.92
N PHE A 271 13.05 -10.26 -14.22
CA PHE A 271 13.15 -10.10 -12.77
C PHE A 271 11.96 -9.31 -12.22
N THR A 272 11.55 -9.64 -11.03
CA THR A 272 10.68 -8.79 -10.20
C THR A 272 11.13 -8.80 -8.75
N VAL A 273 10.64 -7.87 -7.97
CA VAL A 273 10.83 -7.80 -6.52
C VAL A 273 9.52 -8.18 -5.86
N PHE A 274 9.50 -9.26 -5.07
CA PHE A 274 8.31 -9.62 -4.31
C PHE A 274 8.08 -8.60 -3.21
N GLN A 275 6.89 -7.98 -3.25
CA GLN A 275 6.36 -7.12 -2.22
C GLN A 275 5.23 -7.86 -1.50
N ASP A 276 5.47 -8.26 -0.24
CA ASP A 276 4.50 -9.05 0.53
C ASP A 276 3.33 -8.18 1.02
N GLY A 277 2.33 -7.99 0.16
CA GLY A 277 1.11 -7.26 0.51
C GLY A 277 0.33 -7.89 1.65
N ASN A 278 0.27 -9.23 1.71
CA ASN A 278 -0.40 -9.95 2.81
C ASN A 278 0.34 -9.71 4.14
N GLY A 279 1.66 -9.83 4.14
CA GLY A 279 2.49 -9.56 5.32
C GLY A 279 2.37 -8.11 5.79
N GLN A 280 2.36 -7.14 4.87
CA GLN A 280 2.13 -5.73 5.20
C GLN A 280 0.73 -5.52 5.81
N GLY A 281 -0.30 -6.13 5.24
CA GLY A 281 -1.67 -6.05 5.78
C GLY A 281 -1.77 -6.63 7.19
N LYS A 282 -1.17 -7.79 7.42
CA LYS A 282 -1.09 -8.42 8.74
C LYS A 282 -0.37 -7.53 9.76
N ALA A 283 0.82 -7.05 9.42
CA ALA A 283 1.60 -6.17 10.30
C ALA A 283 0.86 -4.85 10.61
N ALA A 284 0.13 -4.30 9.64
CA ALA A 284 -0.69 -3.11 9.85
C ALA A 284 -1.83 -3.34 10.86
N VAL A 285 -2.53 -4.49 10.80
CA VAL A 285 -3.58 -4.83 11.77
C VAL A 285 -2.99 -5.11 13.15
N GLU A 286 -1.84 -5.77 13.24
CA GLU A 286 -1.12 -5.99 14.49
C GLU A 286 -0.73 -4.66 15.14
N ALA A 287 -0.15 -3.73 14.37
CA ALA A 287 0.23 -2.40 14.83
C ALA A 287 -1.00 -1.59 15.28
N ALA A 288 -2.05 -1.54 14.47
CA ALA A 288 -3.29 -0.84 14.80
C ALA A 288 -3.91 -1.39 16.10
N THR A 289 -3.94 -2.70 16.25
CA THR A 289 -4.48 -3.39 17.44
C THR A 289 -3.64 -3.10 18.69
N ALA A 290 -2.31 -3.10 18.58
CA ALA A 290 -1.41 -2.80 19.69
C ALA A 290 -1.63 -1.36 20.18
N LEU A 291 -1.65 -0.40 19.26
CA LEU A 291 -1.82 1.02 19.60
C LEU A 291 -3.24 1.35 20.12
N ALA A 292 -4.28 0.74 19.54
CA ALA A 292 -5.66 0.87 20.03
C ALA A 292 -5.83 0.43 21.49
N LYS A 293 -5.02 -0.54 21.95
CA LYS A 293 -4.99 -1.03 23.32
C LYS A 293 -4.05 -0.22 24.24
N GLY A 294 -3.46 0.87 23.75
CA GLY A 294 -2.51 1.70 24.52
C GLY A 294 -1.12 1.07 24.65
N GLY A 295 -0.79 0.06 23.84
CA GLY A 295 0.53 -0.55 23.75
C GLY A 295 1.48 0.17 22.78
N THR A 296 2.56 -0.50 22.40
CA THR A 296 3.58 -0.04 21.44
C THR A 296 3.80 -1.07 20.35
N VAL A 297 4.52 -0.68 19.28
CA VAL A 297 4.89 -1.60 18.18
C VAL A 297 6.21 -2.34 18.42
N ALA A 298 6.88 -2.14 19.54
CA ALA A 298 8.23 -2.67 19.84
C ALA A 298 8.41 -4.18 19.63
N ASN A 299 7.34 -4.96 19.79
CA ASN A 299 7.38 -6.43 19.66
C ASN A 299 6.85 -6.93 18.31
N ILE A 300 6.53 -6.04 17.37
CA ILE A 300 6.09 -6.42 16.02
C ILE A 300 7.35 -6.67 15.18
N GLU A 301 7.38 -7.77 14.45
CA GLU A 301 8.48 -8.09 13.55
C GLU A 301 8.68 -6.97 12.53
N GLY A 302 9.92 -6.52 12.37
CA GLY A 302 10.26 -5.41 11.48
C GLY A 302 10.08 -4.02 12.07
N ALA A 303 9.62 -3.89 13.34
CA ALA A 303 9.54 -2.59 14.00
C ALA A 303 10.92 -1.98 14.19
N THR A 304 11.05 -0.69 13.91
CA THR A 304 12.29 0.07 14.13
C THR A 304 12.41 0.54 15.59
N ASP A 305 13.62 0.81 16.05
CA ASP A 305 13.89 1.27 17.42
C ASP A 305 13.20 2.60 17.75
N ASP A 306 12.91 3.42 16.74
CA ASP A 306 12.20 4.69 16.87
C ASP A 306 10.67 4.53 16.86
N HIS A 307 10.16 3.31 16.68
CA HIS A 307 8.73 2.98 16.62
C HIS A 307 7.92 3.77 15.56
N MET A 308 8.59 4.25 14.52
CA MET A 308 7.95 4.98 13.41
C MET A 308 7.72 4.13 12.18
N TYR A 309 8.41 2.97 12.07
CA TYR A 309 8.31 2.07 10.94
C TYR A 309 8.15 0.62 11.40
N VAL A 310 7.41 -0.15 10.60
CA VAL A 310 7.42 -1.62 10.62
C VAL A 310 7.75 -2.08 9.20
N TRP A 311 8.96 -2.59 9.02
CA TRP A 311 9.44 -2.99 7.71
C TRP A 311 9.10 -4.44 7.39
N VAL A 312 8.43 -4.64 6.26
CA VAL A 312 8.23 -5.96 5.65
C VAL A 312 9.22 -6.06 4.48
N PRO A 313 10.16 -7.02 4.51
CA PRO A 313 11.26 -7.06 3.56
C PRO A 313 10.79 -7.30 2.12
N PHE A 314 11.53 -6.75 1.16
CA PHE A 314 11.47 -7.16 -0.23
C PHE A 314 12.27 -8.43 -0.46
N GLU A 315 11.88 -9.23 -1.47
CA GLU A 315 12.62 -10.40 -1.90
C GLU A 315 12.82 -10.40 -3.42
N ALA A 316 14.02 -10.83 -3.86
CA ALA A 316 14.37 -10.91 -5.28
C ALA A 316 13.75 -12.14 -5.92
N VAL A 317 13.08 -11.96 -7.08
CA VAL A 317 12.41 -13.05 -7.80
C VAL A 317 12.86 -13.07 -9.26
N ASP A 318 13.41 -14.20 -9.67
CA ASP A 318 13.78 -14.49 -11.07
C ASP A 318 13.40 -15.92 -11.46
N ALA A 319 13.79 -16.36 -12.65
CA ALA A 319 13.49 -17.71 -13.15
C ALA A 319 14.01 -18.86 -12.26
N SER A 320 14.97 -18.60 -11.37
CA SER A 320 15.54 -19.64 -10.49
C SER A 320 14.70 -19.92 -9.26
N ASN A 321 13.82 -19.00 -8.87
CA ASN A 321 13.07 -19.10 -7.63
C ASN A 321 11.58 -18.72 -7.72
N VAL A 322 11.09 -18.31 -8.89
CA VAL A 322 9.71 -17.84 -9.11
C VAL A 322 8.62 -18.85 -8.68
N ASP A 323 8.94 -20.14 -8.64
CA ASP A 323 7.99 -21.18 -8.20
C ASP A 323 7.76 -21.21 -6.68
N LYS A 324 8.48 -20.40 -5.91
CA LYS A 324 8.31 -20.29 -4.45
C LYS A 324 7.27 -19.25 -4.04
N TYR A 325 6.88 -18.39 -4.97
CA TYR A 325 5.97 -17.26 -4.76
C TYR A 325 4.62 -17.50 -5.52
#